data_6e78bbc0488e97171d8efac6727756b6
#
_entry.id   6e78bbc0488e97171d8efac6727756b6
#
_cell.length_a   1.000
_cell.length_b   1.000
_cell.length_c   1.000
_cell.angle_alpha   90.00
_cell.angle_beta   90.00
_cell.angle_gamma   90.00
#
_symmetry.space_group_name_H-M   'P 1'
#
loop_
_entity.id
_entity.type
_entity.pdbx_description
1 polymer ?
#
loop_
_entity_poly.entity_id
_entity_poly.type
_entity_poly.pdbx_seq_one_letter_code
_entity_poly.pdbx_strand_id
1 'polypeptide(L)'
;MQTLKPIVLPQHFNYIAAFLSFACMLRCSYCINHHGGDLVKKRWMSGDDWIRGLNRLQARDIPITLQGGEPTVHKHFYSIVQGIRPDIDIDLLTNLELDPDEFMQKIPAGRIKRDSPYASIRVSYHKDQQDPFKLLKRVKYLKDHGYSLGIWVVDHPDYLAHTREVQQMALDMGIDFRLKEFLGPHKGQNYGTMRYPDAVNAKQVRSCDCRTTELLIDPAGDIFRCHADLYANRFSLGNILDEEPPTNLGEWMPCQVYGKCNSCDIKVKNNRFQQFGHSSVEIRNISAPYAGNQEYVKEVVNTYGKQDAVVGVKSA
;
A
#
# COMPACT_ATOMS: atom_id res chain seq x y z
N MET A 1 25.03 9.72 -19.50
CA MET A 1 24.20 9.51 -18.29
C MET A 1 24.93 8.54 -17.37
N GLN A 2 25.14 8.90 -16.12
CA GLN A 2 25.78 8.04 -15.14
C GLN A 2 24.90 6.80 -14.88
N THR A 3 25.51 5.61 -14.94
CA THR A 3 24.77 4.35 -14.75
C THR A 3 24.58 4.14 -13.23
N LEU A 4 23.33 4.17 -12.76
CA LEU A 4 23.00 3.90 -11.36
C LEU A 4 23.27 2.44 -11.02
N LYS A 5 23.87 2.16 -9.86
CA LYS A 5 24.08 0.79 -9.39
C LYS A 5 22.73 0.13 -9.03
N PRO A 6 22.56 -1.18 -9.26
CA PRO A 6 21.35 -1.90 -8.88
C PRO A 6 21.05 -1.81 -7.39
N ILE A 7 19.77 -1.73 -7.02
CA ILE A 7 19.30 -1.88 -5.64
C ILE A 7 18.82 -3.33 -5.47
N VAL A 8 19.57 -4.13 -4.71
CA VAL A 8 19.22 -5.51 -4.39
C VAL A 8 18.38 -5.51 -3.14
N LEU A 9 17.13 -6.03 -3.22
CA LEU A 9 16.25 -6.08 -2.06
C LEU A 9 16.62 -7.24 -1.13
N PRO A 10 16.66 -7.03 0.20
CA PRO A 10 16.83 -8.09 1.19
C PRO A 10 15.77 -9.19 1.04
N GLN A 11 16.12 -10.44 1.38
CA GLN A 11 15.21 -11.58 1.18
C GLN A 11 13.89 -11.48 1.95
N HIS A 12 13.90 -10.85 3.13
CA HIS A 12 12.71 -10.68 3.96
C HIS A 12 11.76 -9.56 3.48
N PHE A 13 12.14 -8.81 2.43
CA PHE A 13 11.22 -7.83 1.84
C PHE A 13 10.10 -8.55 1.09
N ASN A 14 8.90 -7.99 1.21
CA ASN A 14 7.72 -8.56 0.55
C ASN A 14 6.79 -7.49 -0.06
N TYR A 15 7.19 -6.21 -0.05
CA TYR A 15 6.42 -5.13 -0.64
C TYR A 15 7.33 -4.01 -1.14
N ILE A 16 6.98 -3.45 -2.30
CA ILE A 16 7.59 -2.24 -2.85
C ILE A 16 6.48 -1.23 -3.08
N ALA A 17 6.58 -0.07 -2.43
CA ALA A 17 5.64 1.03 -2.52
C ALA A 17 6.28 2.23 -3.19
N ALA A 18 5.86 2.56 -4.41
CA ALA A 18 6.24 3.78 -5.11
C ALA A 18 5.09 4.79 -5.01
N PHE A 19 5.25 5.80 -4.17
CA PHE A 19 4.28 6.87 -4.00
C PHE A 19 4.53 7.92 -5.09
N LEU A 20 3.88 7.77 -6.25
CA LEU A 20 4.12 8.70 -7.37
C LEU A 20 3.72 10.13 -7.03
N SER A 21 2.71 10.29 -6.18
CA SER A 21 2.19 11.58 -5.69
C SER A 21 1.47 11.39 -4.37
N PHE A 22 1.43 12.43 -3.53
CA PHE A 22 0.49 12.49 -2.39
C PHE A 22 -0.79 13.27 -2.73
N ALA A 23 -0.88 13.88 -3.92
CA ALA A 23 -2.11 14.51 -4.38
C ALA A 23 -3.16 13.45 -4.77
N CYS A 24 -4.42 13.81 -4.56
CA CYS A 24 -5.57 12.99 -4.94
C CYS A 24 -6.75 13.91 -5.31
N MET A 25 -7.59 13.48 -6.26
CA MET A 25 -8.82 14.20 -6.58
C MET A 25 -9.91 13.98 -5.52
N LEU A 26 -9.82 12.92 -4.69
CA LEU A 26 -10.75 12.65 -3.59
C LEU A 26 -10.27 13.29 -2.28
N ARG A 27 -11.20 13.51 -1.34
CA ARG A 27 -10.94 14.10 -0.02
C ARG A 27 -11.60 13.27 1.09
N CYS A 28 -11.21 11.99 1.17
CA CYS A 28 -11.75 11.07 2.16
C CYS A 28 -11.41 11.52 3.58
N SER A 29 -12.40 11.54 4.49
CA SER A 29 -12.24 12.02 5.86
C SER A 29 -11.23 11.20 6.70
N TYR A 30 -11.04 9.94 6.35
CA TYR A 30 -10.14 8.98 7.02
C TYR A 30 -8.82 8.76 6.26
N CYS A 31 -8.52 9.60 5.26
CA CYS A 31 -7.32 9.41 4.44
C CYS A 31 -6.06 9.73 5.22
N ILE A 32 -5.15 8.76 5.30
CA ILE A 32 -3.88 8.92 6.02
C ILE A 32 -3.00 10.03 5.43
N ASN A 33 -3.10 10.30 4.13
CA ASN A 33 -2.33 11.36 3.47
C ASN A 33 -2.74 12.77 3.92
N HIS A 34 -3.94 12.95 4.47
CA HIS A 34 -4.36 14.25 5.00
C HIS A 34 -3.74 14.58 6.36
N HIS A 35 -3.20 13.59 7.04
CA HIS A 35 -2.54 13.78 8.34
C HIS A 35 -1.05 14.15 8.20
N GLY A 36 -0.53 14.19 6.98
CA GLY A 36 0.86 14.48 6.67
C GLY A 36 1.22 15.95 6.44
N GLY A 37 0.32 16.91 6.71
CA GLY A 37 0.60 18.34 6.58
C GLY A 37 1.04 18.75 5.17
N ASP A 38 2.30 19.20 5.03
CA ASP A 38 2.84 19.71 3.75
C ASP A 38 3.29 18.64 2.74
N LEU A 39 3.04 17.36 2.98
CA LEU A 39 3.45 16.27 2.08
C LEU A 39 2.95 16.44 0.65
N VAL A 40 1.74 16.99 0.47
CA VAL A 40 1.15 17.25 -0.86
C VAL A 40 1.99 18.24 -1.67
N LYS A 41 2.76 19.12 -1.00
CA LYS A 41 3.63 20.12 -1.62
C LYS A 41 5.01 19.57 -2.00
N LYS A 42 5.34 18.33 -1.62
CA LYS A 42 6.63 17.74 -1.93
C LYS A 42 6.85 17.67 -3.44
N ARG A 43 8.06 18.00 -3.90
CA ARG A 43 8.43 17.93 -5.32
C ARG A 43 8.25 16.50 -5.82
N TRP A 44 7.68 16.35 -7.00
CA TRP A 44 7.56 15.07 -7.69
C TRP A 44 8.73 14.85 -8.62
N MET A 45 9.24 13.65 -8.68
CA MET A 45 10.19 13.26 -9.72
C MET A 45 9.56 13.37 -11.11
N SER A 46 10.40 13.56 -12.13
CA SER A 46 9.97 13.43 -13.52
C SER A 46 9.61 11.99 -13.87
N GLY A 47 8.90 11.77 -14.98
CA GLY A 47 8.63 10.41 -15.47
C GLY A 47 9.92 9.64 -15.75
N ASP A 48 10.89 10.28 -16.37
CA ASP A 48 12.18 9.66 -16.69
C ASP A 48 12.99 9.29 -15.44
N ASP A 49 12.93 10.12 -14.39
CA ASP A 49 13.59 9.82 -13.12
C ASP A 49 12.92 8.63 -12.43
N TRP A 50 11.57 8.56 -12.43
CA TRP A 50 10.86 7.40 -11.94
C TRP A 50 11.24 6.13 -12.69
N ILE A 51 11.24 6.17 -14.03
CA ILE A 51 11.62 5.02 -14.87
C ILE A 51 13.06 4.60 -14.56
N ARG A 52 13.99 5.54 -14.51
CA ARG A 52 15.40 5.27 -14.20
C ARG A 52 15.59 4.66 -12.82
N GLY A 53 14.92 5.24 -11.81
CA GLY A 53 15.00 4.75 -10.42
C GLY A 53 14.37 3.38 -10.23
N LEU A 54 13.15 3.15 -10.75
CA LEU A 54 12.46 1.87 -10.60
C LEU A 54 13.14 0.75 -11.39
N ASN A 55 13.72 1.04 -12.55
CA ASN A 55 14.40 0.05 -13.37
C ASN A 55 15.72 -0.47 -12.80
N ARG A 56 16.29 0.20 -11.77
CA ARG A 56 17.48 -0.33 -11.07
C ARG A 56 17.15 -1.34 -9.98
N LEU A 57 15.86 -1.50 -9.62
CA LEU A 57 15.44 -2.44 -8.60
C LEU A 57 15.63 -3.88 -9.08
N GLN A 58 16.29 -4.69 -8.26
CA GLN A 58 16.29 -6.14 -8.37
C GLN A 58 15.17 -6.68 -7.46
N ALA A 59 13.94 -6.55 -7.95
CA ALA A 59 12.72 -6.76 -7.17
C ALA A 59 12.36 -8.24 -6.97
N ARG A 60 13.05 -9.16 -7.67
CA ARG A 60 12.70 -10.59 -7.70
C ARG A 60 11.25 -10.79 -8.16
N ASP A 61 10.46 -11.48 -7.36
CA ASP A 61 9.03 -11.77 -7.54
C ASP A 61 8.11 -10.73 -6.84
N ILE A 62 8.67 -9.62 -6.33
CA ILE A 62 7.90 -8.58 -5.63
C ILE A 62 7.46 -7.54 -6.66
N PRO A 63 6.14 -7.34 -6.89
CA PRO A 63 5.69 -6.31 -7.81
C PRO A 63 5.97 -4.92 -7.25
N ILE A 64 6.29 -3.97 -8.13
CA ILE A 64 6.28 -2.56 -7.76
C ILE A 64 4.82 -2.11 -7.66
N THR A 65 4.40 -1.73 -6.45
CA THR A 65 3.07 -1.16 -6.23
C THR A 65 3.11 0.35 -6.46
N LEU A 66 2.52 0.80 -7.56
CA LEU A 66 2.29 2.21 -7.81
C LEU A 66 1.11 2.69 -6.98
N GLN A 67 1.37 3.65 -6.12
CA GLN A 67 0.39 4.17 -5.15
C GLN A 67 0.69 5.64 -4.78
N GLY A 68 0.03 6.14 -3.73
CA GLY A 68 0.25 7.49 -3.21
C GLY A 68 -1.02 8.08 -2.64
N GLY A 69 -1.34 9.33 -3.00
CA GLY A 69 -2.70 9.85 -2.94
C GLY A 69 -3.53 9.12 -3.99
N GLU A 70 -3.37 9.56 -5.24
CA GLU A 70 -3.82 8.81 -6.42
C GLU A 70 -2.67 8.81 -7.45
N PRO A 71 -2.10 7.66 -7.81
CA PRO A 71 -0.95 7.61 -8.73
C PRO A 71 -1.27 8.15 -10.13
N THR A 72 -2.53 8.03 -10.58
CA THR A 72 -2.94 8.46 -11.91
C THR A 72 -2.98 9.99 -12.08
N VAL A 73 -2.90 10.78 -10.99
CA VAL A 73 -2.74 12.24 -11.09
C VAL A 73 -1.34 12.67 -11.50
N HIS A 74 -0.36 11.76 -11.43
CA HIS A 74 0.97 12.07 -11.91
C HIS A 74 0.97 12.21 -13.43
N LYS A 75 1.35 13.39 -13.92
CA LYS A 75 1.28 13.74 -15.37
C LYS A 75 1.99 12.75 -16.31
N HIS A 76 2.94 11.98 -15.79
CA HIS A 76 3.70 10.97 -16.53
C HIS A 76 3.31 9.54 -16.12
N PHE A 77 2.13 9.33 -15.49
CA PHE A 77 1.71 8.02 -15.01
C PHE A 77 1.83 6.93 -16.10
N TYR A 78 1.26 7.18 -17.27
CA TYR A 78 1.28 6.22 -18.38
C TYR A 78 2.69 5.91 -18.86
N SER A 79 3.53 6.94 -19.05
CA SER A 79 4.92 6.73 -19.46
C SER A 79 5.75 6.00 -18.41
N ILE A 80 5.49 6.22 -17.12
CA ILE A 80 6.14 5.47 -16.04
C ILE A 80 5.79 3.98 -16.15
N VAL A 81 4.49 3.63 -16.25
CA VAL A 81 4.05 2.24 -16.37
C VAL A 81 4.64 1.56 -17.61
N GLN A 82 4.70 2.28 -18.74
CA GLN A 82 5.27 1.77 -19.99
C GLN A 82 6.79 1.63 -19.93
N GLY A 83 7.48 2.52 -19.20
CA GLY A 83 8.94 2.58 -19.12
C GLY A 83 9.56 1.66 -18.06
N ILE A 84 8.79 1.11 -17.12
CA ILE A 84 9.27 0.08 -16.21
C ILE A 84 9.56 -1.19 -17.01
N ARG A 85 10.75 -1.81 -16.79
CA ARG A 85 11.19 -3.01 -17.48
C ARG A 85 10.10 -4.10 -17.49
N PRO A 86 9.96 -4.86 -18.60
CA PRO A 86 8.91 -5.89 -18.72
C PRO A 86 9.06 -7.06 -17.73
N ASP A 87 10.27 -7.33 -17.24
CA ASP A 87 10.56 -8.34 -16.24
C ASP A 87 10.20 -7.91 -14.80
N ILE A 88 9.77 -6.68 -14.61
CA ILE A 88 9.29 -6.17 -13.32
C ILE A 88 7.76 -6.13 -13.33
N ASP A 89 7.15 -6.88 -12.44
CA ASP A 89 5.71 -6.85 -12.24
C ASP A 89 5.23 -5.52 -11.64
N ILE A 90 4.03 -5.12 -11.98
CA ILE A 90 3.39 -3.90 -11.47
C ILE A 90 2.07 -4.26 -10.81
N ASP A 91 1.88 -3.75 -9.59
CA ASP A 91 0.57 -3.61 -8.95
C ASP A 91 0.15 -2.13 -8.96
N LEU A 92 -1.14 -1.87 -9.04
CA LEU A 92 -1.69 -0.51 -9.00
C LEU A 92 -2.73 -0.38 -7.89
N LEU A 93 -2.55 0.60 -6.99
CA LEU A 93 -3.57 1.04 -6.05
C LEU A 93 -4.16 2.35 -6.55
N THR A 94 -5.46 2.35 -6.87
CA THR A 94 -6.13 3.52 -7.47
C THR A 94 -7.57 3.64 -6.98
N ASN A 95 -8.11 4.85 -6.97
CA ASN A 95 -9.54 5.09 -6.81
C ASN A 95 -10.31 4.91 -8.13
N LEU A 96 -9.59 4.66 -9.23
CA LEU A 96 -10.10 4.45 -10.58
C LEU A 96 -10.94 5.63 -11.13
N GLU A 97 -10.73 6.86 -10.66
CA GLU A 97 -11.32 8.06 -11.22
C GLU A 97 -10.53 8.53 -12.45
N LEU A 98 -10.57 7.70 -13.49
CA LEU A 98 -9.89 7.88 -14.78
C LEU A 98 -10.82 7.49 -15.93
N ASP A 99 -10.46 7.85 -17.14
CA ASP A 99 -11.13 7.39 -18.35
C ASP A 99 -10.65 5.96 -18.66
N PRO A 100 -11.54 4.96 -18.66
CA PRO A 100 -11.15 3.56 -18.90
C PRO A 100 -10.68 3.32 -20.33
N ASP A 101 -11.20 4.02 -21.31
CA ASP A 101 -10.82 3.85 -22.72
C ASP A 101 -9.41 4.41 -22.97
N GLU A 102 -9.10 5.60 -22.41
CA GLU A 102 -7.76 6.14 -22.44
C GLU A 102 -6.79 5.20 -21.72
N PHE A 103 -7.18 4.68 -20.55
CA PHE A 103 -6.36 3.75 -19.79
C PHE A 103 -6.03 2.49 -20.62
N MET A 104 -7.02 1.87 -21.26
CA MET A 104 -6.84 0.69 -22.10
C MET A 104 -5.96 0.98 -23.32
N GLN A 105 -6.14 2.15 -23.93
CA GLN A 105 -5.32 2.56 -25.07
C GLN A 105 -3.84 2.71 -24.69
N LYS A 106 -3.55 3.19 -23.48
CA LYS A 106 -2.18 3.48 -23.02
C LYS A 106 -1.51 2.27 -22.35
N ILE A 107 -2.25 1.46 -21.64
CA ILE A 107 -1.73 0.35 -20.83
C ILE A 107 -2.40 -0.96 -21.26
N PRO A 108 -1.76 -1.83 -22.03
CA PRO A 108 -2.30 -3.15 -22.35
C PRO A 108 -2.55 -3.97 -21.07
N ALA A 109 -3.63 -4.76 -21.04
CA ALA A 109 -4.02 -5.55 -19.87
C ALA A 109 -2.88 -6.45 -19.36
N GLY A 110 -2.10 -7.06 -20.26
CA GLY A 110 -0.96 -7.90 -19.91
C GLY A 110 0.17 -7.16 -19.17
N ARG A 111 0.22 -5.82 -19.23
CA ARG A 111 1.26 -5.06 -18.53
C ARG A 111 1.06 -5.01 -17.02
N ILE A 112 -0.20 -5.03 -16.57
CA ILE A 112 -0.58 -5.00 -15.16
C ILE A 112 -1.40 -6.26 -14.84
N LYS A 113 -0.93 -7.42 -15.27
CA LYS A 113 -1.54 -8.71 -14.98
C LYS A 113 -0.44 -9.72 -14.69
N ARG A 114 -0.54 -10.37 -13.57
CA ARG A 114 0.38 -11.42 -13.15
C ARG A 114 -0.37 -12.57 -12.49
N ASP A 115 0.24 -13.73 -12.42
CA ASP A 115 -0.29 -14.83 -11.62
C ASP A 115 -0.07 -14.54 -10.14
N SER A 116 -1.17 -14.31 -9.45
CA SER A 116 -1.14 -14.03 -8.01
C SER A 116 -2.51 -14.29 -7.37
N PRO A 117 -2.56 -14.54 -6.04
CA PRO A 117 -3.80 -14.84 -5.34
C PRO A 117 -4.71 -13.61 -5.11
N TYR A 118 -4.35 -12.48 -5.70
CA TYR A 118 -5.14 -11.22 -5.64
C TYR A 118 -4.98 -10.40 -6.92
N ALA A 119 -5.92 -9.51 -7.17
CA ALA A 119 -5.92 -8.67 -8.37
C ALA A 119 -4.75 -7.67 -8.36
N SER A 120 -4.08 -7.52 -9.51
CA SER A 120 -2.96 -6.59 -9.68
C SER A 120 -3.42 -5.12 -9.58
N ILE A 121 -4.64 -4.81 -10.07
CA ILE A 121 -5.24 -3.49 -9.91
C ILE A 121 -6.22 -3.54 -8.74
N ARG A 122 -5.85 -2.89 -7.64
CA ARG A 122 -6.62 -2.83 -6.41
C ARG A 122 -7.36 -1.50 -6.35
N VAL A 123 -8.65 -1.54 -6.66
CA VAL A 123 -9.50 -0.35 -6.72
C VAL A 123 -10.02 -0.02 -5.32
N SER A 124 -9.75 1.17 -4.84
CA SER A 124 -10.30 1.66 -3.58
C SER A 124 -11.67 2.28 -3.80
N TYR A 125 -12.68 1.81 -3.07
CA TYR A 125 -13.99 2.45 -3.00
C TYR A 125 -14.10 3.32 -1.75
N HIS A 126 -14.59 4.55 -1.92
CA HIS A 126 -14.75 5.54 -0.86
C HIS A 126 -16.17 6.09 -0.87
N LYS A 127 -17.00 5.64 0.06
CA LYS A 127 -18.45 5.96 0.12
C LYS A 127 -18.77 7.45 0.00
N ASP A 128 -18.01 8.29 0.71
CA ASP A 128 -18.30 9.73 0.77
C ASP A 128 -17.93 10.48 -0.51
N GLN A 129 -17.21 9.84 -1.44
CA GLN A 129 -16.58 10.49 -2.57
C GLN A 129 -16.98 9.88 -3.91
N GLN A 130 -17.54 8.66 -3.94
CA GLN A 130 -17.75 7.90 -5.15
C GLN A 130 -19.16 7.31 -5.20
N ASP A 131 -19.75 7.29 -6.40
CA ASP A 131 -20.95 6.53 -6.72
C ASP A 131 -20.58 5.06 -6.94
N PRO A 132 -21.12 4.13 -6.12
CA PRO A 132 -20.77 2.71 -6.24
C PRO A 132 -21.17 2.12 -7.57
N PHE A 133 -22.32 2.51 -8.15
CA PHE A 133 -22.77 1.97 -9.44
C PHE A 133 -21.85 2.38 -10.59
N LYS A 134 -21.36 3.62 -10.59
CA LYS A 134 -20.40 4.09 -11.61
C LYS A 134 -19.09 3.36 -11.47
N LEU A 135 -18.59 3.19 -10.23
CA LEU A 135 -17.35 2.48 -9.98
C LEU A 135 -17.45 1.00 -10.39
N LEU A 136 -18.50 0.31 -9.97
CA LEU A 136 -18.73 -1.10 -10.34
C LEU A 136 -18.80 -1.31 -11.84
N LYS A 137 -19.52 -0.44 -12.58
CA LYS A 137 -19.57 -0.49 -14.04
C LYS A 137 -18.19 -0.31 -14.67
N ARG A 138 -17.40 0.64 -14.17
CA ARG A 138 -16.02 0.89 -14.65
C ARG A 138 -15.10 -0.30 -14.38
N VAL A 139 -15.17 -0.88 -13.19
CA VAL A 139 -14.40 -2.09 -12.82
C VAL A 139 -14.80 -3.26 -13.70
N LYS A 140 -16.12 -3.50 -13.87
CA LYS A 140 -16.63 -4.58 -14.72
C LYS A 140 -16.19 -4.39 -16.17
N TYR A 141 -16.26 -3.18 -16.69
CA TYR A 141 -15.86 -2.85 -18.06
C TYR A 141 -14.38 -3.21 -18.31
N LEU A 142 -13.46 -2.76 -17.46
CA LEU A 142 -12.04 -3.10 -17.57
C LEU A 142 -11.79 -4.60 -17.37
N LYS A 143 -12.52 -5.25 -16.45
CA LYS A 143 -12.40 -6.69 -16.21
C LYS A 143 -12.79 -7.50 -17.46
N ASP A 144 -13.87 -7.11 -18.15
CA ASP A 144 -14.32 -7.75 -19.38
C ASP A 144 -13.32 -7.58 -20.54
N HIS A 145 -12.44 -6.55 -20.45
CA HIS A 145 -11.33 -6.33 -21.38
C HIS A 145 -10.00 -6.97 -20.90
N GLY A 146 -10.07 -7.91 -19.94
CA GLY A 146 -8.96 -8.78 -19.57
C GLY A 146 -8.02 -8.23 -18.47
N TYR A 147 -8.35 -7.10 -17.86
CA TYR A 147 -7.57 -6.57 -16.72
C TYR A 147 -7.86 -7.37 -15.44
N SER A 148 -6.85 -7.48 -14.58
CA SER A 148 -6.97 -8.09 -13.26
C SER A 148 -7.32 -7.02 -12.23
N LEU A 149 -8.63 -6.85 -11.94
CA LEU A 149 -9.14 -5.89 -10.97
C LEU A 149 -9.93 -6.54 -9.84
N GLY A 150 -9.82 -5.93 -8.66
CA GLY A 150 -10.67 -6.18 -7.51
C GLY A 150 -10.90 -4.89 -6.74
N ILE A 151 -11.89 -4.86 -5.87
CA ILE A 151 -12.26 -3.71 -5.05
C ILE A 151 -11.79 -3.93 -3.62
N TRP A 152 -11.14 -2.94 -3.02
CA TRP A 152 -10.73 -2.91 -1.62
C TRP A 152 -11.39 -1.75 -0.90
N VAL A 153 -12.08 -2.04 0.18
CA VAL A 153 -12.84 -1.04 0.94
C VAL A 153 -12.39 -1.03 2.39
N VAL A 154 -12.17 0.15 2.95
CA VAL A 154 -11.99 0.29 4.38
C VAL A 154 -13.32 0.06 5.07
N ASP A 155 -13.37 -0.92 5.97
CA ASP A 155 -14.56 -1.28 6.76
C ASP A 155 -14.80 -0.23 7.86
N HIS A 156 -15.21 0.97 7.41
CA HIS A 156 -15.40 2.12 8.30
C HIS A 156 -16.62 1.90 9.21
N PRO A 157 -16.51 2.11 10.54
CA PRO A 157 -17.57 1.81 11.50
C PRO A 157 -18.93 2.45 11.20
N ASP A 158 -18.94 3.65 10.62
CA ASP A 158 -20.18 4.35 10.28
C ASP A 158 -20.82 3.88 8.97
N TYR A 159 -20.15 3.03 8.19
CA TYR A 159 -20.59 2.66 6.84
C TYR A 159 -20.77 1.16 6.62
N LEU A 160 -20.75 0.37 7.70
CA LEU A 160 -20.77 -1.10 7.63
C LEU A 160 -21.91 -1.65 6.77
N ALA A 161 -23.16 -1.19 7.01
CA ALA A 161 -24.33 -1.65 6.26
C ALA A 161 -24.19 -1.34 4.76
N HIS A 162 -23.87 -0.10 4.42
CA HIS A 162 -23.65 0.31 3.04
C HIS A 162 -22.50 -0.46 2.38
N THR A 163 -21.41 -0.68 3.11
CA THR A 163 -20.27 -1.46 2.60
C THR A 163 -20.69 -2.89 2.25
N ARG A 164 -21.57 -3.52 3.04
CA ARG A 164 -22.09 -4.87 2.76
C ARG A 164 -23.02 -4.89 1.55
N GLU A 165 -23.84 -3.85 1.35
CA GLU A 165 -24.68 -3.70 0.17
C GLU A 165 -23.82 -3.61 -1.10
N VAL A 166 -22.81 -2.74 -1.11
CA VAL A 166 -21.89 -2.61 -2.26
C VAL A 166 -21.08 -3.87 -2.48
N GLN A 167 -20.68 -4.56 -1.41
CA GLN A 167 -20.01 -5.86 -1.50
C GLN A 167 -20.87 -6.88 -2.23
N GLN A 168 -22.17 -6.99 -1.85
CA GLN A 168 -23.07 -7.93 -2.50
C GLN A 168 -23.24 -7.61 -3.98
N MET A 169 -23.43 -6.33 -4.33
CA MET A 169 -23.52 -5.89 -5.72
C MET A 169 -22.27 -6.25 -6.53
N ALA A 170 -21.09 -6.08 -5.96
CA ALA A 170 -19.83 -6.44 -6.60
C ALA A 170 -19.72 -7.95 -6.84
N LEU A 171 -20.10 -8.76 -5.84
CA LEU A 171 -20.07 -10.21 -5.93
C LEU A 171 -21.06 -10.72 -6.98
N ASP A 172 -22.26 -10.14 -7.08
CA ASP A 172 -23.26 -10.48 -8.10
C ASP A 172 -22.76 -10.17 -9.51
N MET A 173 -21.85 -9.18 -9.66
CA MET A 173 -21.17 -8.86 -10.91
C MET A 173 -19.88 -9.68 -11.14
N GLY A 174 -19.56 -10.63 -10.25
CA GLY A 174 -18.35 -11.44 -10.32
C GLY A 174 -17.06 -10.65 -10.06
N ILE A 175 -17.12 -9.56 -9.30
CA ILE A 175 -15.98 -8.70 -8.96
C ILE A 175 -15.45 -9.13 -7.57
N ASP A 176 -14.12 -9.38 -7.46
CA ASP A 176 -13.44 -9.61 -6.18
C ASP A 176 -13.60 -8.35 -5.30
N PHE A 177 -14.16 -8.52 -4.10
CA PHE A 177 -14.42 -7.42 -3.17
C PHE A 177 -13.89 -7.78 -1.78
N ARG A 178 -12.89 -7.02 -1.32
CA ARG A 178 -12.18 -7.28 -0.07
C ARG A 178 -12.31 -6.12 0.90
N LEU A 179 -12.47 -6.46 2.17
CA LEU A 179 -12.52 -5.51 3.25
C LEU A 179 -11.13 -5.31 3.83
N LYS A 180 -10.80 -4.05 4.11
CA LYS A 180 -9.65 -3.65 4.89
C LYS A 180 -10.11 -3.09 6.22
N GLU A 181 -9.46 -3.52 7.28
CA GLU A 181 -9.71 -3.03 8.61
C GLU A 181 -9.55 -1.50 8.67
N PHE A 182 -10.51 -0.81 9.29
CA PHE A 182 -10.36 0.60 9.64
C PHE A 182 -9.26 0.73 10.70
N LEU A 183 -8.43 1.76 10.58
CA LEU A 183 -7.28 1.96 11.48
C LEU A 183 -7.35 3.33 12.15
N GLY A 184 -7.21 3.34 13.46
CA GLY A 184 -7.10 4.57 14.24
C GLY A 184 -8.30 4.87 15.12
N PRO A 185 -8.34 6.06 15.74
CA PRO A 185 -9.40 6.43 16.66
C PRO A 185 -10.69 6.83 15.91
N HIS A 186 -11.83 6.35 16.40
CA HIS A 186 -13.15 6.77 15.94
C HIS A 186 -14.14 6.72 17.12
N LYS A 187 -14.85 7.80 17.40
CA LYS A 187 -15.85 7.93 18.48
C LYS A 187 -15.37 7.39 19.84
N GLY A 188 -14.13 7.72 20.21
CA GLY A 188 -13.53 7.32 21.50
C GLY A 188 -13.02 5.88 21.56
N GLN A 189 -13.16 5.10 20.49
CA GLN A 189 -12.65 3.75 20.36
C GLN A 189 -11.49 3.70 19.36
N ASN A 190 -10.46 2.89 19.65
CA ASN A 190 -9.38 2.62 18.72
C ASN A 190 -9.67 1.33 17.92
N TYR A 191 -9.48 1.42 16.62
CA TYR A 191 -9.68 0.34 15.67
C TYR A 191 -8.35 -0.11 15.07
N GLY A 192 -8.30 -1.36 14.66
CA GLY A 192 -7.18 -1.98 13.99
C GLY A 192 -6.46 -2.99 14.83
N THR A 193 -6.10 -4.10 14.20
CA THR A 193 -5.32 -5.17 14.82
C THR A 193 -3.85 -4.84 14.70
N MET A 194 -3.25 -4.46 15.82
CA MET A 194 -1.85 -4.04 15.87
C MET A 194 -0.98 -5.16 16.44
N ARG A 195 0.11 -5.51 15.73
CA ARG A 195 1.13 -6.45 16.24
C ARG A 195 1.83 -5.89 17.48
N TYR A 196 1.92 -4.55 17.57
CA TYR A 196 2.54 -3.82 18.68
C TYR A 196 1.58 -2.71 19.16
N PRO A 197 0.53 -3.03 19.95
CA PRO A 197 -0.52 -2.06 20.33
C PRO A 197 0.00 -0.80 21.01
N ASP A 198 1.05 -0.93 21.84
CA ASP A 198 1.68 0.21 22.52
C ASP A 198 2.41 1.16 21.57
N ALA A 199 2.72 0.71 20.35
CA ALA A 199 3.49 1.51 19.40
C ALA A 199 2.71 2.71 18.83
N VAL A 200 1.37 2.69 18.90
CA VAL A 200 0.51 3.81 18.44
C VAL A 200 -0.19 4.53 19.57
N ASN A 201 -0.35 3.91 20.73
CA ASN A 201 -1.16 4.42 21.84
C ASN A 201 -0.32 4.75 23.09
N ALA A 202 1.00 4.71 22.99
CA ALA A 202 1.85 4.97 24.13
C ALA A 202 1.82 6.45 24.53
N LYS A 203 1.61 6.71 25.83
CA LYS A 203 1.68 8.05 26.41
C LYS A 203 3.11 8.63 26.37
N GLN A 204 4.12 7.76 26.38
CA GLN A 204 5.53 8.12 26.34
C GLN A 204 6.22 7.45 25.17
N VAL A 205 7.10 8.19 24.54
CA VAL A 205 7.99 7.69 23.50
C VAL A 205 9.11 6.86 24.12
N ARG A 206 9.42 5.72 23.54
CA ARG A 206 10.44 4.78 23.99
C ARG A 206 11.44 4.46 22.88
N SER A 207 12.56 3.87 23.26
CA SER A 207 13.55 3.35 22.32
C SER A 207 13.26 1.90 21.98
N CYS A 208 13.56 1.51 20.76
CA CYS A 208 13.55 0.12 20.28
C CYS A 208 14.50 -0.02 19.10
N ASP A 209 14.69 -1.26 18.62
CA ASP A 209 15.21 -1.53 17.29
C ASP A 209 14.08 -1.87 16.35
N CYS A 210 14.11 -1.35 15.14
CA CYS A 210 13.14 -1.71 14.11
C CYS A 210 13.80 -2.03 12.77
N ARG A 211 13.14 -2.91 12.02
CA ARG A 211 13.56 -3.34 10.69
C ARG A 211 12.36 -3.31 9.76
N THR A 212 12.50 -2.70 8.59
CA THR A 212 11.47 -2.73 7.56
C THR A 212 11.44 -4.05 6.81
N THR A 213 10.26 -4.43 6.34
CA THR A 213 10.04 -5.53 5.40
C THR A 213 9.54 -5.01 4.06
N GLU A 214 9.55 -3.69 3.87
CA GLU A 214 9.02 -3.00 2.69
C GLU A 214 9.99 -1.94 2.19
N LEU A 215 10.02 -1.72 0.88
CA LEU A 215 10.68 -0.58 0.27
C LEU A 215 9.64 0.53 0.06
N LEU A 216 9.78 1.64 0.77
CA LEU A 216 8.90 2.80 0.64
C LEU A 216 9.64 3.93 -0.05
N ILE A 217 9.14 4.37 -1.21
CA ILE A 217 9.74 5.43 -2.02
C ILE A 217 8.71 6.55 -2.16
N ASP A 218 9.05 7.75 -1.72
CA ASP A 218 8.17 8.90 -1.77
C ASP A 218 8.19 9.64 -3.13
N PRO A 219 7.34 10.65 -3.36
CA PRO A 219 7.30 11.37 -4.65
C PRO A 219 8.60 12.06 -5.07
N ALA A 220 9.50 12.37 -4.14
CA ALA A 220 10.82 12.93 -4.45
C ALA A 220 11.90 11.87 -4.71
N GLY A 221 11.55 10.58 -4.56
CA GLY A 221 12.47 9.46 -4.71
C GLY A 221 13.19 9.07 -3.44
N ASP A 222 12.89 9.71 -2.32
CA ASP A 222 13.51 9.40 -1.03
C ASP A 222 12.98 8.06 -0.51
N ILE A 223 13.87 7.24 0.03
CA ILE A 223 13.61 5.91 0.55
C ILE A 223 13.47 5.99 2.07
N PHE A 224 12.40 5.39 2.62
CA PHE A 224 12.11 5.44 4.05
C PHE A 224 12.01 4.06 4.68
N ARG A 225 12.36 3.98 5.96
CA ARG A 225 12.28 2.79 6.80
C ARG A 225 10.84 2.40 7.13
N CYS A 226 9.94 3.37 7.30
CA CYS A 226 8.56 3.15 7.72
C CYS A 226 7.65 4.30 7.27
N HIS A 227 6.33 4.08 7.29
CA HIS A 227 5.36 5.11 6.94
C HIS A 227 5.40 6.30 7.91
N ALA A 228 5.69 6.06 9.20
CA ALA A 228 5.82 7.14 10.17
C ALA A 228 6.94 8.13 9.78
N ASP A 229 8.09 7.63 9.34
CA ASP A 229 9.20 8.46 8.89
C ASP A 229 8.92 9.10 7.53
N LEU A 230 8.27 8.35 6.61
CA LEU A 230 7.84 8.85 5.30
C LEU A 230 6.87 10.02 5.44
N TYR A 231 5.80 9.88 6.22
CA TYR A 231 4.81 10.94 6.40
C TYR A 231 5.33 12.12 7.23
N ALA A 232 6.30 11.89 8.12
CA ALA A 232 6.98 12.96 8.84
C ALA A 232 8.15 13.58 8.05
N ASN A 233 8.46 13.05 6.88
CA ASN A 233 9.60 13.44 6.02
C ASN A 233 10.92 13.49 6.81
N ARG A 234 11.23 12.43 7.54
CA ARG A 234 12.42 12.35 8.39
C ARG A 234 13.17 11.04 8.21
N PHE A 235 14.46 11.05 8.48
CA PHE A 235 15.32 9.86 8.50
C PHE A 235 15.28 9.05 7.19
N SER A 236 15.35 9.76 6.04
CA SER A 236 15.54 9.09 4.74
C SER A 236 16.80 8.23 4.75
N LEU A 237 16.71 7.05 4.18
CA LEU A 237 17.83 6.11 3.99
C LEU A 237 18.69 6.46 2.78
N GLY A 238 18.26 7.38 1.94
CA GLY A 238 18.85 7.77 0.67
C GLY A 238 17.77 8.03 -0.39
N ASN A 239 18.19 8.24 -1.62
CA ASN A 239 17.28 8.49 -2.74
C ASN A 239 17.41 7.39 -3.80
N ILE A 240 16.30 7.04 -4.47
CA ILE A 240 16.31 6.01 -5.51
C ILE A 240 17.20 6.40 -6.72
N LEU A 241 17.60 7.66 -6.82
CA LEU A 241 18.48 8.18 -7.86
C LEU A 241 19.92 8.37 -7.39
N ASP A 242 20.25 8.09 -6.13
CA ASP A 242 21.64 8.12 -5.67
C ASP A 242 22.47 7.07 -6.42
N GLU A 243 23.70 7.39 -6.78
CA GLU A 243 24.60 6.47 -7.49
C GLU A 243 24.78 5.17 -6.72
N GLU A 244 25.05 5.29 -5.43
CA GLU A 244 25.15 4.15 -4.51
C GLU A 244 23.77 3.83 -3.89
N PRO A 245 23.39 2.54 -3.79
CA PRO A 245 22.18 2.15 -3.07
C PRO A 245 22.36 2.37 -1.56
N PRO A 246 21.25 2.52 -0.80
CA PRO A 246 21.32 2.57 0.66
C PRO A 246 21.98 1.31 1.22
N THR A 247 22.99 1.47 2.07
CA THR A 247 23.78 0.37 2.64
C THR A 247 23.08 -0.35 3.79
N ASN A 248 22.11 0.30 4.44
CA ASN A 248 21.39 -0.20 5.61
C ASN A 248 19.97 -0.65 5.31
N LEU A 249 19.67 -0.91 4.04
CA LEU A 249 18.33 -1.32 3.60
C LEU A 249 17.96 -2.69 4.23
N GLY A 250 16.89 -2.69 5.04
CA GLY A 250 16.43 -3.89 5.73
C GLY A 250 17.25 -4.31 6.95
N GLU A 251 18.19 -3.50 7.41
CA GLU A 251 18.93 -3.73 8.64
C GLU A 251 18.13 -3.34 9.88
N TRP A 252 18.51 -3.92 11.04
CA TRP A 252 18.00 -3.49 12.32
C TRP A 252 18.61 -2.14 12.68
N MET A 253 17.77 -1.14 12.88
CA MET A 253 18.18 0.23 13.19
C MET A 253 17.53 0.73 14.47
N PRO A 254 18.25 1.54 15.29
CA PRO A 254 17.67 2.19 16.45
C PRO A 254 16.49 3.09 16.06
N CYS A 255 15.46 3.08 16.89
CA CYS A 255 14.30 3.96 16.78
C CYS A 255 14.03 4.57 18.16
N GLN A 256 13.89 5.91 18.20
CA GLN A 256 13.66 6.68 19.44
C GLN A 256 12.20 7.15 19.54
N VAL A 257 11.33 6.69 18.65
CA VAL A 257 9.95 7.18 18.55
C VAL A 257 8.91 6.06 18.64
N TYR A 258 9.27 4.93 19.24
CA TYR A 258 8.30 3.87 19.57
C TYR A 258 7.19 4.46 20.48
N GLY A 259 5.97 4.26 20.13
CA GLY A 259 4.80 4.91 20.73
C GLY A 259 4.12 5.93 19.81
N LYS A 260 4.82 6.35 18.73
CA LYS A 260 4.30 7.23 17.67
C LYS A 260 4.43 6.58 16.29
N CYS A 261 4.37 5.25 16.23
CA CYS A 261 4.37 4.52 14.96
C CYS A 261 3.11 4.81 14.16
N ASN A 262 3.21 4.75 12.84
CA ASN A 262 2.03 4.77 11.99
C ASN A 262 1.32 3.41 12.07
N SER A 263 0.00 3.42 12.11
CA SER A 263 -0.80 2.19 12.17
C SER A 263 -0.53 1.25 10.98
N CYS A 264 -0.21 1.80 9.81
CA CYS A 264 0.15 0.99 8.63
C CYS A 264 1.43 0.18 8.83
N ASP A 265 2.36 0.67 9.66
CA ASP A 265 3.64 0.00 9.92
C ASP A 265 3.49 -1.26 10.76
N ILE A 266 2.55 -1.22 11.72
CA ILE A 266 2.47 -2.22 12.79
C ILE A 266 1.18 -3.01 12.81
N LYS A 267 0.22 -2.70 11.91
CA LYS A 267 -0.97 -3.53 11.78
C LYS A 267 -0.61 -4.95 11.33
N VAL A 268 -1.40 -5.92 11.79
CA VAL A 268 -1.32 -7.28 11.29
C VAL A 268 -1.98 -7.35 9.92
N LYS A 269 -1.30 -7.92 8.94
CA LYS A 269 -1.76 -8.01 7.56
C LYS A 269 -1.28 -9.28 6.87
N ASN A 270 -1.82 -9.57 5.70
CA ASN A 270 -1.32 -10.59 4.82
C ASN A 270 -0.03 -10.11 4.11
N ASN A 271 0.91 -11.02 3.91
CA ASN A 271 2.01 -10.80 2.99
C ASN A 271 1.57 -11.04 1.52
N ARG A 272 2.50 -10.93 0.54
CA ARG A 272 2.20 -11.18 -0.87
C ARG A 272 1.77 -12.62 -1.19
N PHE A 273 2.05 -13.56 -0.31
CA PHE A 273 1.61 -14.97 -0.41
C PHE A 273 0.25 -15.21 0.28
N GLN A 274 -0.42 -14.16 0.73
CA GLN A 274 -1.66 -14.21 1.51
C GLN A 274 -1.52 -14.96 2.85
N GLN A 275 -0.31 -14.99 3.41
CA GLN A 275 -0.05 -15.51 4.75
C GLN A 275 -0.29 -14.39 5.77
N PHE A 276 -1.19 -14.63 6.71
CA PHE A 276 -1.52 -13.67 7.76
C PHE A 276 -0.47 -13.65 8.88
N GLY A 277 -0.38 -12.52 9.59
CA GLY A 277 0.53 -12.34 10.72
C GLY A 277 1.74 -11.45 10.42
N HIS A 278 1.80 -10.91 9.20
CA HIS A 278 2.86 -10.00 8.77
C HIS A 278 2.63 -8.56 9.25
N SER A 279 3.69 -7.78 9.39
CA SER A 279 3.66 -6.33 9.58
C SER A 279 4.75 -5.66 8.73
N SER A 280 4.57 -4.39 8.34
CA SER A 280 5.54 -3.65 7.52
C SER A 280 6.86 -3.40 8.26
N VAL A 281 6.79 -3.32 9.58
CA VAL A 281 7.97 -3.11 10.44
C VAL A 281 8.01 -4.19 11.52
N GLU A 282 9.17 -4.79 11.71
CA GLU A 282 9.48 -5.66 12.85
C GLU A 282 10.14 -4.82 13.95
N ILE A 283 9.77 -5.07 15.20
CA ILE A 283 10.26 -4.31 16.36
C ILE A 283 10.76 -5.29 17.42
N ARG A 284 11.91 -4.95 18.03
CA ARG A 284 12.52 -5.69 19.15
C ARG A 284 13.22 -4.73 20.12
N ASN A 285 13.72 -5.26 21.22
CA ASN A 285 14.51 -4.52 22.22
C ASN A 285 13.80 -3.24 22.70
N ILE A 286 12.47 -3.33 22.92
CA ILE A 286 11.72 -2.21 23.47
C ILE A 286 12.15 -1.98 24.90
N SER A 287 12.44 -0.72 25.27
CA SER A 287 12.95 -0.33 26.59
C SER A 287 12.01 -0.60 27.78
N ALA A 288 10.76 -1.01 27.54
CA ALA A 288 9.83 -1.51 28.54
C ALA A 288 9.20 -2.83 28.07
N PRO A 289 8.75 -3.70 28.99
CA PRO A 289 8.11 -4.97 28.62
C PRO A 289 6.93 -4.75 27.68
N TYR A 290 6.87 -5.56 26.63
CA TYR A 290 5.74 -5.61 25.69
C TYR A 290 4.87 -6.80 26.03
N ALA A 291 3.61 -6.55 26.41
CA ALA A 291 2.58 -7.58 26.56
C ALA A 291 1.66 -7.55 25.34
N GLY A 292 1.99 -8.32 24.30
CA GLY A 292 1.13 -8.48 23.12
C GLY A 292 -0.09 -9.32 23.45
N ASN A 293 -1.28 -8.86 23.05
CA ASN A 293 -2.49 -9.66 23.20
C ASN A 293 -2.59 -10.68 22.05
N GLN A 294 -2.07 -11.88 22.27
CA GLN A 294 -2.06 -12.99 21.31
C GLN A 294 -3.48 -13.52 20.99
N GLU A 295 -4.44 -13.38 21.91
CA GLU A 295 -5.82 -13.82 21.68
C GLU A 295 -6.57 -12.90 20.73
N TYR A 296 -6.35 -11.60 20.85
CA TYR A 296 -6.92 -10.61 19.93
C TYR A 296 -6.44 -10.81 18.48
N VAL A 297 -5.16 -11.14 18.29
CA VAL A 297 -4.62 -11.49 16.97
C VAL A 297 -5.33 -12.72 16.41
N LYS A 298 -5.64 -13.75 17.22
CA LYS A 298 -6.36 -14.95 16.78
C LYS A 298 -7.80 -14.66 16.36
N GLU A 299 -8.49 -13.78 17.07
CA GLU A 299 -9.86 -13.40 16.75
C GLU A 299 -9.96 -12.67 15.41
N VAL A 300 -9.01 -11.79 15.12
CA VAL A 300 -8.95 -11.07 13.83
C VAL A 300 -8.53 -11.97 12.68
N VAL A 301 -7.64 -12.95 12.90
CA VAL A 301 -7.36 -14.02 11.92
C VAL A 301 -8.66 -14.72 11.51
N ASN A 302 -9.55 -14.96 12.45
CA ASN A 302 -10.84 -15.62 12.17
C ASN A 302 -11.83 -14.70 11.42
N THR A 303 -11.74 -13.39 11.59
CA THR A 303 -12.68 -12.43 11.00
C THR A 303 -12.21 -11.95 9.63
N TYR A 304 -10.96 -11.53 9.50
CA TYR A 304 -10.43 -10.91 8.28
C TYR A 304 -9.60 -11.88 7.42
N GLY A 305 -8.89 -12.83 8.02
CA GLY A 305 -8.11 -13.83 7.30
C GLY A 305 -8.94 -14.85 6.52
N LYS A 306 -10.18 -15.14 6.97
CA LYS A 306 -11.10 -16.03 6.25
C LYS A 306 -11.79 -15.36 5.07
N GLN A 307 -11.88 -14.04 5.02
CA GLN A 307 -12.49 -13.32 3.91
C GLN A 307 -11.62 -13.40 2.65
N ASP A 308 -10.30 -13.46 2.80
CA ASP A 308 -9.38 -13.67 1.68
C ASP A 308 -9.46 -15.09 1.09
N ALA A 309 -9.96 -16.05 1.86
CA ALA A 309 -10.10 -17.46 1.44
C ALA A 309 -11.45 -17.78 0.78
N VAL A 310 -12.48 -16.95 0.97
CA VAL A 310 -13.85 -17.21 0.48
C VAL A 310 -14.05 -16.73 -0.97
N VAL A 311 -13.22 -15.83 -1.44
CA VAL A 311 -13.23 -15.41 -2.86
C VAL A 311 -12.18 -16.24 -3.62
N GLY A 312 -12.31 -17.55 -3.54
CA GLY A 312 -11.54 -18.47 -4.35
C GLY A 312 -11.78 -18.19 -5.83
N VAL A 313 -10.78 -17.67 -6.51
CA VAL A 313 -10.65 -17.81 -7.95
C VAL A 313 -10.63 -19.31 -8.22
N LYS A 314 -11.77 -19.88 -8.61
CA LYS A 314 -11.77 -21.17 -9.28
C LYS A 314 -10.94 -20.97 -10.53
N SER A 315 -9.73 -21.51 -10.52
CA SER A 315 -8.95 -21.74 -11.73
C SER A 315 -9.81 -22.57 -12.69
N ALA A 316 -10.16 -21.98 -13.80
CA ALA A 316 -10.55 -22.72 -14.99
C ALA A 316 -9.33 -22.93 -15.85
#